data_7840e44b4d7a5f8c78745d6d74499f48
#
_entry.id   7840e44b4d7a5f8c78745d6d74499f48
#
_cell.length_a   1.000
_cell.length_b   1.000
_cell.length_c   1.000
_cell.angle_alpha   90.00
_cell.angle_beta   90.00
_cell.angle_gamma   90.00
#
_symmetry.space_group_name_H-M   'P 1'
#
loop_
_entity.id
_entity.type
_entity.pdbx_description
1 polymer ?
#
loop_
_entity_poly.entity_id
_entity_poly.type
_entity_poly.pdbx_seq_one_letter_code
_entity_poly.pdbx_strand_id
1 'polypeptide(L)'
;MYIVDRSLQFFRGFLLSYGPSNLKKRFWDKEYSEEKWSFAYDTVGDCVYGHLEKHVANGNILDIGCGSGNTATELAPIYKTYLGVDISEAALAKAKKRSEECGRQTKNSFECGDFLTYVPPGKYEVILFRESMYHVPLGKVKSTLDRFSANLKDGGVFVVRLFASSGNSLDAKDKHRPAAMLNIMETEFDVLEKRRYEEPGHPTVIVFRPKARLRY
;
A
#
# COMPACT_ATOMS: atom_id res chain seq x y z
N MET A 1 -3.74 23.17 22.55
CA MET A 1 -4.90 22.78 21.70
C MET A 1 -4.64 23.39 20.32
N TYR A 2 -3.97 22.66 19.43
CA TYR A 2 -3.70 23.13 18.07
C TYR A 2 -5.00 23.03 17.27
N ILE A 3 -5.57 24.18 16.93
CA ILE A 3 -6.62 24.26 15.92
C ILE A 3 -5.92 23.97 14.58
N VAL A 4 -5.92 22.71 14.17
CA VAL A 4 -5.45 22.33 12.84
C VAL A 4 -6.47 22.90 11.87
N ASP A 5 -6.04 23.84 11.03
CA ASP A 5 -6.89 24.52 10.08
C ASP A 5 -7.51 23.49 9.11
N ARG A 6 -8.83 23.33 9.15
CA ARG A 6 -9.59 22.38 8.33
C ARG A 6 -9.38 22.62 6.82
N SER A 7 -9.09 23.87 6.44
CA SER A 7 -8.79 24.24 5.05
C SER A 7 -7.46 23.67 4.58
N LEU A 8 -6.44 23.68 5.43
CA LEU A 8 -5.12 23.10 5.15
C LEU A 8 -5.18 21.57 5.00
N GLN A 9 -5.99 20.90 5.81
CA GLN A 9 -6.17 19.45 5.71
C GLN A 9 -6.90 19.04 4.44
N PHE A 10 -7.95 19.78 4.08
CA PHE A 10 -8.67 19.53 2.83
C PHE A 10 -7.75 19.73 1.61
N PHE A 11 -6.95 20.80 1.62
CA PHE A 11 -5.98 21.08 0.55
C PHE A 11 -4.89 20.01 0.47
N ARG A 12 -4.42 19.53 1.63
CA ARG A 12 -3.48 18.38 1.70
C ARG A 12 -4.06 17.13 1.08
N GLY A 13 -5.26 16.72 1.46
CA GLY A 13 -5.94 15.54 0.91
C GLY A 13 -6.17 15.63 -0.59
N PHE A 14 -6.58 16.82 -1.07
CA PHE A 14 -6.75 17.07 -2.49
C PHE A 14 -5.41 16.99 -3.24
N LEU A 15 -4.35 17.63 -2.73
CA LEU A 15 -3.02 17.59 -3.32
C LEU A 15 -2.49 16.15 -3.44
N LEU A 16 -2.62 15.36 -2.38
CA LEU A 16 -2.13 13.98 -2.36
C LEU A 16 -2.91 13.06 -3.30
N SER A 17 -4.20 13.31 -3.52
CA SER A 17 -5.03 12.50 -4.42
C SER A 17 -4.97 12.95 -5.88
N TYR A 18 -4.92 14.27 -6.15
CA TYR A 18 -5.09 14.83 -7.48
C TYR A 18 -3.95 15.72 -7.95
N GLY A 19 -3.03 16.08 -7.07
CA GLY A 19 -1.90 16.97 -7.38
C GLY A 19 -0.88 16.35 -8.32
N PRO A 20 -0.02 17.18 -8.92
CA PRO A 20 1.10 16.72 -9.73
C PRO A 20 2.08 15.85 -8.92
N SER A 21 2.67 14.84 -9.56
CA SER A 21 3.58 13.88 -8.90
C SER A 21 4.77 14.55 -8.23
N ASN A 22 5.33 15.62 -8.82
CA ASN A 22 6.45 16.36 -8.22
C ASN A 22 6.09 17.05 -6.90
N LEU A 23 4.86 17.55 -6.75
CA LEU A 23 4.40 18.16 -5.49
C LEU A 23 4.10 17.09 -4.43
N LYS A 24 3.48 15.96 -4.83
CA LYS A 24 3.29 14.80 -3.95
C LYS A 24 4.64 14.29 -3.45
N LYS A 25 5.62 14.13 -4.36
CA LYS A 25 6.97 13.69 -4.01
C LYS A 25 7.61 14.62 -2.98
N ARG A 26 7.65 15.93 -3.24
CA ARG A 26 8.22 16.92 -2.29
C ARG A 26 7.55 16.89 -0.93
N PHE A 27 6.23 16.70 -0.90
CA PHE A 27 5.49 16.57 0.35
C PHE A 27 5.95 15.34 1.14
N TRP A 28 5.97 14.16 0.52
CA TRP A 28 6.36 12.92 1.18
C TRP A 28 7.85 12.90 1.54
N ASP A 29 8.74 13.41 0.69
CA ASP A 29 10.16 13.55 1.02
C ASP A 29 10.37 14.38 2.30
N LYS A 30 9.63 15.49 2.44
CA LYS A 30 9.66 16.29 3.66
C LYS A 30 9.15 15.51 4.88
N GLU A 31 8.01 14.85 4.77
CA GLU A 31 7.40 14.07 5.86
C GLU A 31 8.35 12.98 6.37
N TYR A 32 8.99 12.24 5.45
CA TYR A 32 9.96 11.20 5.81
C TYR A 32 11.30 11.75 6.32
N SER A 33 11.75 12.90 5.81
CA SER A 33 12.97 13.55 6.30
C SER A 33 12.82 14.12 7.71
N GLU A 34 11.64 14.59 8.07
CA GLU A 34 11.32 15.13 9.41
C GLU A 34 10.94 14.03 10.41
N GLU A 35 11.09 12.77 10.06
CA GLU A 35 10.78 11.58 10.89
C GLU A 35 9.35 11.55 11.46
N LYS A 36 8.41 12.24 10.85
CA LYS A 36 7.01 12.29 11.30
C LYS A 36 6.33 10.91 11.29
N TRP A 37 6.89 9.96 10.54
CA TRP A 37 6.38 8.60 10.41
C TRP A 37 7.19 7.58 11.22
N SER A 38 8.05 8.03 12.15
CA SER A 38 8.86 7.12 13.00
C SER A 38 8.01 6.14 13.80
N PHE A 39 6.79 6.54 14.22
CA PHE A 39 5.84 5.67 14.91
C PHE A 39 5.34 4.50 14.03
N ALA A 40 5.44 4.62 12.71
CA ALA A 40 5.03 3.58 11.78
C ALA A 40 6.16 2.58 11.47
N TYR A 41 7.32 2.69 12.12
CA TYR A 41 8.47 1.82 11.86
C TYR A 41 8.43 0.50 12.62
N ASP A 42 7.64 0.39 13.67
CA ASP A 42 7.43 -0.85 14.39
C ASP A 42 6.09 -1.45 13.93
N THR A 43 6.18 -2.46 13.08
CA THR A 43 5.03 -3.20 12.55
C THR A 43 5.20 -4.70 12.73
N VAL A 44 6.06 -5.10 13.68
CA VAL A 44 6.27 -6.50 14.05
C VAL A 44 4.93 -7.16 14.40
N GLY A 45 4.64 -8.28 13.73
CA GLY A 45 3.39 -9.00 13.94
C GLY A 45 2.17 -8.39 13.27
N ASP A 46 2.33 -7.43 12.32
CA ASP A 46 1.21 -6.90 11.54
C ASP A 46 0.37 -8.01 10.92
N CYS A 47 -0.93 -7.89 11.06
CA CYS A 47 -1.90 -8.90 10.59
C CYS A 47 -1.82 -9.20 9.09
N VAL A 48 -1.21 -8.32 8.29
CA VAL A 48 -1.05 -8.53 6.84
C VAL A 48 -0.03 -9.60 6.50
N TYR A 49 0.97 -9.84 7.37
CA TYR A 49 2.08 -10.75 7.05
C TYR A 49 1.62 -12.19 6.85
N GLY A 50 0.72 -12.69 7.70
CA GLY A 50 0.18 -14.04 7.52
C GLY A 50 -0.56 -14.23 6.18
N HIS A 51 -1.22 -13.18 5.66
CA HIS A 51 -1.83 -13.23 4.33
C HIS A 51 -0.78 -13.23 3.21
N LEU A 52 0.28 -12.41 3.35
CA LEU A 52 1.39 -12.42 2.38
C LEU A 52 2.08 -13.78 2.33
N GLU A 53 2.42 -14.34 3.48
CA GLU A 53 3.08 -15.65 3.61
C GLU A 53 2.26 -16.77 2.98
N LYS A 54 0.94 -16.75 3.16
CA LYS A 54 0.03 -17.74 2.56
C LYS A 54 0.02 -17.71 1.04
N HIS A 55 0.12 -16.52 0.43
CA HIS A 55 -0.08 -16.33 -1.01
C HIS A 55 1.20 -16.16 -1.81
N VAL A 56 2.33 -15.85 -1.18
CA VAL A 56 3.58 -15.59 -1.92
C VAL A 56 4.24 -16.85 -2.47
N ALA A 57 4.09 -18.01 -1.81
CA ALA A 57 4.57 -19.32 -2.28
C ALA A 57 6.02 -19.30 -2.84
N ASN A 58 6.97 -18.64 -2.16
CA ASN A 58 8.34 -18.39 -2.64
C ASN A 58 8.41 -17.60 -3.96
N GLY A 59 7.42 -16.77 -4.22
CA GLY A 59 7.31 -15.93 -5.42
C GLY A 59 7.77 -14.49 -5.21
N ASN A 60 7.34 -13.63 -6.11
CA ASN A 60 7.72 -12.22 -6.15
C ASN A 60 6.63 -11.35 -5.51
N ILE A 61 7.02 -10.36 -4.72
CA ILE A 61 6.13 -9.37 -4.12
C ILE A 61 6.40 -8.02 -4.77
N LEU A 62 5.32 -7.32 -5.10
CA LEU A 62 5.32 -5.88 -5.43
C LEU A 62 4.58 -5.14 -4.32
N ASP A 63 5.24 -4.25 -3.62
CA ASP A 63 4.65 -3.44 -2.55
C ASP A 63 4.51 -1.99 -3.01
N ILE A 64 3.28 -1.53 -3.15
CA ILE A 64 2.93 -0.22 -3.69
C ILE A 64 2.67 0.77 -2.55
N GLY A 65 3.51 1.80 -2.48
CA GLY A 65 3.58 2.73 -1.35
C GLY A 65 4.30 2.09 -0.16
N CYS A 66 5.47 1.49 -0.42
CA CYS A 66 6.21 0.71 0.57
C CYS A 66 6.81 1.53 1.72
N GLY A 67 6.82 2.86 1.60
CA GLY A 67 7.37 3.76 2.61
C GLY A 67 8.83 3.42 2.95
N SER A 68 9.14 3.37 4.24
CA SER A 68 10.47 3.02 4.77
C SER A 68 10.77 1.52 4.77
N GLY A 69 10.00 0.70 4.07
CA GLY A 69 10.31 -0.71 3.82
C GLY A 69 10.04 -1.66 4.99
N ASN A 70 9.07 -1.36 5.85
CA ASN A 70 8.73 -2.22 6.99
C ASN A 70 8.37 -3.64 6.55
N THR A 71 7.49 -3.79 5.55
CA THR A 71 7.14 -5.11 5.01
C THR A 71 8.37 -5.86 4.52
N ALA A 72 9.28 -5.18 3.83
CA ALA A 72 10.51 -5.77 3.30
C ALA A 72 11.45 -6.33 4.36
N THR A 73 11.39 -5.79 5.58
CA THR A 73 12.30 -6.16 6.68
C THR A 73 11.65 -7.10 7.70
N GLU A 74 10.36 -7.01 7.90
CA GLU A 74 9.65 -7.73 8.96
C GLU A 74 8.92 -8.99 8.48
N LEU A 75 8.45 -9.02 7.23
CA LEU A 75 7.91 -10.23 6.62
C LEU A 75 8.93 -11.36 6.67
N ALA A 76 8.51 -12.60 6.97
CA ALA A 76 9.40 -13.75 6.88
C ALA A 76 10.01 -13.86 5.47
N PRO A 77 11.32 -14.18 5.32
CA PRO A 77 12.01 -14.14 4.03
C PRO A 77 11.70 -15.35 3.12
N ILE A 78 10.44 -15.77 3.08
CA ILE A 78 9.92 -16.88 2.28
C ILE A 78 9.55 -16.51 0.84
N TYR A 79 9.83 -15.28 0.43
CA TYR A 79 9.66 -14.79 -0.94
C TYR A 79 10.97 -14.88 -1.74
N LYS A 80 10.85 -14.92 -3.06
CA LYS A 80 11.98 -14.93 -3.99
C LYS A 80 12.56 -13.53 -4.15
N THR A 81 11.73 -12.56 -4.54
CA THR A 81 12.11 -11.16 -4.69
C THR A 81 11.01 -10.24 -4.14
N TYR A 82 11.42 -9.08 -3.68
CA TYR A 82 10.55 -8.01 -3.25
C TYR A 82 10.92 -6.72 -3.97
N LEU A 83 9.94 -6.08 -4.58
CA LEU A 83 10.06 -4.75 -5.15
C LEU A 83 9.15 -3.79 -4.40
N GLY A 84 9.75 -2.86 -3.66
CA GLY A 84 9.03 -1.75 -3.03
C GLY A 84 9.01 -0.53 -3.94
N VAL A 85 7.85 0.07 -4.11
CA VAL A 85 7.67 1.31 -4.89
C VAL A 85 7.10 2.39 -4.01
N ASP A 86 7.74 3.54 -3.96
CA ASP A 86 7.24 4.72 -3.26
C ASP A 86 7.58 5.99 -4.04
N ILE A 87 6.79 7.03 -3.86
CA ILE A 87 7.05 8.32 -4.50
C ILE A 87 8.16 9.11 -3.79
N SER A 88 8.46 8.80 -2.53
CA SER A 88 9.46 9.47 -1.71
C SER A 88 10.82 8.80 -1.79
N GLU A 89 11.81 9.53 -2.32
CA GLU A 89 13.21 9.07 -2.26
C GLU A 89 13.75 9.01 -0.83
N ALA A 90 13.31 9.90 0.04
CA ALA A 90 13.69 9.88 1.46
C ALA A 90 13.19 8.60 2.16
N ALA A 91 11.98 8.15 1.86
CA ALA A 91 11.45 6.88 2.33
C ALA A 91 12.27 5.70 1.80
N LEU A 92 12.53 5.67 0.49
CA LEU A 92 13.28 4.59 -0.17
C LEU A 92 14.73 4.50 0.30
N ALA A 93 15.38 5.62 0.62
CA ALA A 93 16.71 5.61 1.22
C ALA A 93 16.72 4.88 2.57
N LYS A 94 15.70 5.11 3.41
CA LYS A 94 15.52 4.39 4.67
C LYS A 94 15.21 2.91 4.44
N ALA A 95 14.36 2.58 3.46
CA ALA A 95 14.02 1.21 3.11
C ALA A 95 15.23 0.41 2.65
N LYS A 96 16.09 0.98 1.82
CA LYS A 96 17.35 0.37 1.36
C LYS A 96 18.28 0.10 2.54
N LYS A 97 18.53 1.11 3.38
CA LYS A 97 19.37 0.98 4.57
C LYS A 97 18.89 -0.13 5.50
N ARG A 98 17.61 -0.16 5.83
CA ARG A 98 17.01 -1.20 6.68
C ARG A 98 17.12 -2.59 6.05
N SER A 99 16.93 -2.70 4.74
CA SER A 99 17.10 -3.96 4.01
C SER A 99 18.53 -4.47 4.03
N GLU A 100 19.53 -3.58 3.97
CA GLU A 100 20.95 -3.90 4.15
C GLU A 100 21.26 -4.36 5.57
N GLU A 101 20.77 -3.63 6.58
CA GLU A 101 20.94 -3.95 8.00
C GLU A 101 20.41 -5.34 8.38
N CYS A 102 19.33 -5.80 7.73
CA CYS A 102 18.80 -7.15 7.94
C CYS A 102 19.30 -8.19 6.93
N GLY A 103 20.29 -7.88 6.09
CA GLY A 103 20.92 -8.80 5.14
C GLY A 103 20.04 -9.22 3.96
N ARG A 104 19.06 -8.38 3.57
CA ARG A 104 18.09 -8.70 2.50
C ARG A 104 18.30 -7.94 1.19
N GLN A 105 19.40 -7.19 1.04
CA GLN A 105 19.68 -6.36 -0.13
C GLN A 105 19.78 -7.15 -1.44
N THR A 106 20.00 -8.45 -1.40
CA THR A 106 20.01 -9.32 -2.58
C THR A 106 18.62 -9.77 -3.04
N LYS A 107 17.63 -9.70 -2.15
CA LYS A 107 16.24 -10.08 -2.43
C LYS A 107 15.34 -8.86 -2.63
N ASN A 108 15.66 -7.74 -1.96
CA ASN A 108 14.84 -6.55 -1.93
C ASN A 108 15.40 -5.48 -2.85
N SER A 109 14.54 -4.89 -3.64
CA SER A 109 14.81 -3.72 -4.47
C SER A 109 13.77 -2.64 -4.23
N PHE A 110 14.14 -1.39 -4.52
CA PHE A 110 13.29 -0.24 -4.25
C PHE A 110 13.39 0.77 -5.39
N GLU A 111 12.24 1.18 -5.92
CA GLU A 111 12.14 2.11 -7.06
C GLU A 111 11.26 3.32 -6.71
N CYS A 112 11.68 4.49 -7.18
CA CYS A 112 10.91 5.72 -7.02
C CYS A 112 9.85 5.81 -8.12
N GLY A 113 8.57 5.97 -7.72
CA GLY A 113 7.49 6.09 -8.69
C GLY A 113 6.16 6.53 -8.07
N ASP A 114 5.40 7.34 -8.83
CA ASP A 114 4.00 7.59 -8.51
C ASP A 114 3.16 6.39 -8.96
N PHE A 115 2.62 5.65 -8.02
CA PHE A 115 1.88 4.41 -8.32
C PHE A 115 0.63 4.64 -9.20
N LEU A 116 0.14 5.88 -9.35
CA LEU A 116 -0.93 6.17 -10.31
C LEU A 116 -0.45 6.06 -11.78
N THR A 117 0.84 6.19 -12.03
CA THR A 117 1.44 6.13 -13.38
C THR A 117 2.55 5.09 -13.52
N TYR A 118 3.06 4.56 -12.41
CA TYR A 118 4.13 3.57 -12.41
C TYR A 118 3.74 2.28 -13.13
N VAL A 119 4.65 1.76 -13.95
CA VAL A 119 4.50 0.49 -14.67
C VAL A 119 5.53 -0.50 -14.11
N PRO A 120 5.09 -1.55 -13.41
CA PRO A 120 6.00 -2.55 -12.85
C PRO A 120 6.75 -3.33 -13.95
N PRO A 121 8.04 -3.65 -13.73
CA PRO A 121 8.87 -4.32 -14.76
C PRO A 121 8.58 -5.81 -14.93
N GLY A 122 7.72 -6.41 -14.11
CA GLY A 122 7.55 -7.87 -14.10
C GLY A 122 6.18 -8.34 -13.70
N LYS A 123 6.14 -9.63 -13.31
CA LYS A 123 4.94 -10.33 -12.83
C LYS A 123 5.17 -10.81 -11.41
N TYR A 124 4.10 -10.74 -10.59
CA TYR A 124 4.16 -10.96 -9.16
C TYR A 124 3.08 -11.95 -8.71
N GLU A 125 3.40 -12.77 -7.73
CA GLU A 125 2.44 -13.62 -7.03
C GLU A 125 1.57 -12.76 -6.12
N VAL A 126 2.15 -11.71 -5.53
CA VAL A 126 1.42 -10.80 -4.65
C VAL A 126 1.70 -9.35 -5.04
N ILE A 127 0.64 -8.57 -5.18
CA ILE A 127 0.71 -7.10 -5.24
C ILE A 127 0.05 -6.56 -3.97
N LEU A 128 0.86 -5.90 -3.15
CA LEU A 128 0.47 -5.37 -1.84
C LEU A 128 0.17 -3.86 -1.92
N PHE A 129 -0.89 -3.45 -1.25
CA PHE A 129 -1.18 -2.07 -0.87
C PHE A 129 -1.39 -2.03 0.65
N ARG A 130 -0.34 -1.70 1.38
CA ARG A 130 -0.41 -1.57 2.84
C ARG A 130 -0.51 -0.11 3.22
N GLU A 131 -1.68 0.32 3.67
CA GLU A 131 -2.00 1.71 4.04
C GLU A 131 -1.74 2.76 2.93
N SER A 132 -1.57 2.34 1.68
CA SER A 132 -1.25 3.23 0.56
C SER A 132 -2.44 3.52 -0.36
N MET A 133 -3.45 2.66 -0.38
CA MET A 133 -4.62 2.79 -1.27
C MET A 133 -5.43 4.08 -1.03
N TYR A 134 -5.36 4.67 0.16
CA TYR A 134 -6.03 5.95 0.48
C TYR A 134 -5.65 7.11 -0.44
N HIS A 135 -4.47 7.05 -1.06
CA HIS A 135 -3.99 8.09 -1.98
C HIS A 135 -4.52 7.93 -3.41
N VAL A 136 -5.23 6.82 -3.69
CA VAL A 136 -5.94 6.63 -4.96
C VAL A 136 -7.29 7.34 -4.88
N PRO A 137 -7.63 8.28 -5.79
CA PRO A 137 -8.97 8.82 -5.89
C PRO A 137 -10.01 7.72 -6.00
N LEU A 138 -11.12 7.81 -5.24
CA LEU A 138 -12.10 6.72 -5.15
C LEU A 138 -12.59 6.26 -6.53
N GLY A 139 -12.89 7.19 -7.44
CA GLY A 139 -13.28 6.87 -8.81
C GLY A 139 -12.18 6.26 -9.69
N LYS A 140 -10.93 6.19 -9.21
CA LYS A 140 -9.81 5.57 -9.90
C LYS A 140 -9.36 4.23 -9.27
N VAL A 141 -9.97 3.80 -8.17
CA VAL A 141 -9.57 2.56 -7.48
C VAL A 141 -9.65 1.37 -8.43
N LYS A 142 -10.80 1.17 -9.07
CA LYS A 142 -10.98 0.06 -10.02
C LYS A 142 -9.96 0.11 -11.15
N SER A 143 -9.85 1.23 -11.85
CA SER A 143 -8.92 1.34 -13.00
C SER A 143 -7.45 1.21 -12.60
N THR A 144 -7.09 1.63 -11.38
CA THR A 144 -5.74 1.42 -10.84
C THR A 144 -5.47 -0.07 -10.60
N LEU A 145 -6.38 -0.78 -9.97
CA LEU A 145 -6.28 -2.22 -9.74
C LEU A 145 -6.32 -3.01 -11.06
N ASP A 146 -7.19 -2.65 -12.02
CA ASP A 146 -7.22 -3.27 -13.35
C ASP A 146 -5.87 -3.14 -14.07
N ARG A 147 -5.23 -1.97 -13.97
CA ARG A 147 -3.90 -1.75 -14.56
C ARG A 147 -2.85 -2.64 -13.91
N PHE A 148 -2.80 -2.72 -12.59
CA PHE A 148 -1.87 -3.62 -11.89
C PHE A 148 -2.21 -5.11 -12.08
N SER A 149 -3.45 -5.46 -12.41
CA SER A 149 -3.84 -6.84 -12.74
C SER A 149 -3.01 -7.43 -13.88
N ALA A 150 -2.57 -6.58 -14.82
CA ALA A 150 -1.66 -6.99 -15.89
C ALA A 150 -0.29 -7.48 -15.36
N ASN A 151 0.08 -7.13 -14.13
CA ASN A 151 1.33 -7.53 -13.49
C ASN A 151 1.17 -8.66 -12.48
N LEU A 152 -0.02 -9.22 -12.32
CA LEU A 152 -0.19 -10.47 -11.57
C LEU A 152 0.23 -11.66 -12.44
N LYS A 153 0.83 -12.67 -11.82
CA LYS A 153 0.99 -14.00 -12.40
C LYS A 153 -0.33 -14.74 -12.40
N ASP A 154 -0.39 -15.83 -13.14
CA ASP A 154 -1.53 -16.76 -13.08
C ASP A 154 -1.72 -17.24 -11.64
N GLY A 155 -2.91 -17.05 -11.10
CA GLY A 155 -3.22 -17.34 -9.70
C GLY A 155 -2.72 -16.29 -8.69
N GLY A 156 -2.02 -15.25 -9.14
CA GLY A 156 -1.56 -14.16 -8.27
C GLY A 156 -2.70 -13.33 -7.69
N VAL A 157 -2.42 -12.64 -6.59
CA VAL A 157 -3.43 -11.93 -5.80
C VAL A 157 -3.02 -10.50 -5.47
N PHE A 158 -4.01 -9.66 -5.27
CA PHE A 158 -3.87 -8.43 -4.51
C PHE A 158 -4.05 -8.71 -3.02
N VAL A 159 -3.23 -8.09 -2.20
CA VAL A 159 -3.42 -7.99 -0.75
C VAL A 159 -3.53 -6.51 -0.41
N VAL A 160 -4.64 -6.11 0.16
CA VAL A 160 -4.87 -4.71 0.56
C VAL A 160 -5.18 -4.68 2.05
N ARG A 161 -4.41 -3.86 2.79
CA ARG A 161 -4.66 -3.57 4.20
C ARG A 161 -5.09 -2.13 4.35
N LEU A 162 -6.22 -1.91 5.01
CA LEU A 162 -6.79 -0.59 5.27
C LEU A 162 -7.20 -0.49 6.74
N PHE A 163 -6.85 0.61 7.42
CA PHE A 163 -7.48 0.93 8.69
C PHE A 163 -8.97 1.24 8.49
N ALA A 164 -9.82 0.69 9.34
CA ALA A 164 -11.12 1.28 9.53
C ALA A 164 -10.89 2.67 10.16
N SER A 165 -11.52 3.71 9.66
CA SER A 165 -11.32 5.05 10.21
C SER A 165 -11.58 5.01 11.71
N SER A 166 -10.51 5.14 12.50
CA SER A 166 -10.64 5.43 13.93
C SER A 166 -11.28 6.79 14.08
N GLY A 167 -12.09 7.00 15.11
CA GLY A 167 -12.86 8.23 15.33
C GLY A 167 -12.08 9.54 15.43
N ASN A 168 -10.77 9.50 15.22
CA ASN A 168 -9.82 10.62 15.16
C ASN A 168 -9.45 11.03 13.73
N SER A 169 -10.03 10.43 12.69
CA SER A 169 -9.86 10.94 11.33
C SER A 169 -10.47 12.34 11.27
N LEU A 170 -9.61 13.31 10.96
CA LEU A 170 -9.89 14.75 11.04
C LEU A 170 -10.91 15.22 9.97
N ASP A 171 -11.30 14.36 9.04
CA ASP A 171 -12.29 14.64 8.02
C ASP A 171 -13.47 13.66 8.08
N ALA A 172 -14.66 14.17 8.40
CA ALA A 172 -15.89 13.37 8.41
C ALA A 172 -16.19 12.72 7.04
N LYS A 173 -15.67 13.28 5.94
CA LYS A 173 -15.77 12.72 4.58
C LYS A 173 -14.82 11.54 4.36
N ASP A 174 -13.71 11.45 5.07
CA ASP A 174 -12.75 10.33 4.97
C ASP A 174 -13.17 9.08 5.76
N LYS A 175 -14.09 9.22 6.73
CA LYS A 175 -14.55 8.07 7.54
C LYS A 175 -15.18 6.94 6.71
N HIS A 176 -15.80 7.27 5.60
CA HIS A 176 -16.45 6.29 4.72
C HIS A 176 -15.56 5.80 3.58
N ARG A 177 -14.37 6.38 3.41
CA ARG A 177 -13.48 6.08 2.29
C ARG A 177 -12.98 4.63 2.30
N PRO A 178 -12.48 4.07 3.44
CA PRO A 178 -12.08 2.68 3.49
C PRO A 178 -13.21 1.71 3.14
N ALA A 179 -14.41 1.95 3.68
CA ALA A 179 -15.60 1.13 3.39
C ALA A 179 -15.97 1.19 1.91
N ALA A 180 -15.94 2.38 1.28
CA ALA A 180 -16.22 2.54 -0.13
C ALA A 180 -15.16 1.84 -1.01
N MET A 181 -13.88 1.89 -0.64
CA MET A 181 -12.81 1.17 -1.33
C MET A 181 -12.99 -0.35 -1.22
N LEU A 182 -13.29 -0.86 -0.03
CA LEU A 182 -13.58 -2.28 0.19
C LEU A 182 -14.79 -2.73 -0.66
N ASN A 183 -15.85 -1.93 -0.71
CA ASN A 183 -17.03 -2.24 -1.54
C ASN A 183 -16.67 -2.33 -3.04
N ILE A 184 -15.81 -1.45 -3.56
CA ILE A 184 -15.33 -1.54 -4.95
C ILE A 184 -14.57 -2.86 -5.16
N MET A 185 -13.68 -3.23 -4.24
CA MET A 185 -12.92 -4.49 -4.34
C MET A 185 -13.87 -5.69 -4.31
N GLU A 186 -14.87 -5.70 -3.44
CA GLU A 186 -15.86 -6.78 -3.32
C GLU A 186 -16.77 -6.91 -4.53
N THR A 187 -17.16 -5.79 -5.14
CA THR A 187 -18.08 -5.82 -6.28
C THR A 187 -17.37 -6.10 -7.60
N GLU A 188 -16.15 -5.61 -7.77
CA GLU A 188 -15.44 -5.63 -9.05
C GLU A 188 -14.47 -6.81 -9.21
N PHE A 189 -14.04 -7.44 -8.11
CA PHE A 189 -13.03 -8.49 -8.09
C PHE A 189 -13.55 -9.77 -7.45
N ASP A 190 -12.80 -10.86 -7.61
CA ASP A 190 -13.05 -12.17 -6.98
C ASP A 190 -12.36 -12.20 -5.63
N VAL A 191 -13.12 -12.01 -4.55
CA VAL A 191 -12.59 -11.95 -3.17
C VAL A 191 -12.35 -13.34 -2.65
N LEU A 192 -11.12 -13.60 -2.22
CA LEU A 192 -10.68 -14.87 -1.63
C LEU A 192 -10.75 -14.85 -0.11
N GLU A 193 -10.37 -13.72 0.48
CA GLU A 193 -10.34 -13.51 1.93
C GLU A 193 -10.71 -12.07 2.27
N LYS A 194 -11.45 -11.90 3.36
CA LYS A 194 -11.66 -10.59 4.01
C LYS A 194 -11.71 -10.80 5.50
N ARG A 195 -10.82 -10.13 6.23
CA ARG A 195 -10.77 -10.22 7.68
C ARG A 195 -10.57 -8.84 8.30
N ARG A 196 -11.42 -8.51 9.25
CA ARG A 196 -11.26 -7.36 10.14
C ARG A 196 -10.59 -7.82 11.43
N TYR A 197 -9.65 -7.04 11.91
CA TYR A 197 -8.89 -7.32 13.13
C TYR A 197 -9.26 -6.36 14.25
N GLU A 198 -9.20 -6.83 15.49
CA GLU A 198 -9.50 -6.04 16.70
C GLU A 198 -8.26 -5.30 17.24
N GLU A 199 -7.24 -5.15 16.41
CA GLU A 199 -6.05 -4.35 16.70
C GLU A 199 -6.38 -2.85 16.72
N PRO A 200 -5.53 -1.98 17.32
CA PRO A 200 -5.70 -0.54 17.25
C PRO A 200 -5.88 -0.05 15.81
N GLY A 201 -6.94 0.74 15.58
CA GLY A 201 -7.31 1.19 14.24
C GLY A 201 -8.16 0.18 13.45
N HIS A 202 -8.47 -0.98 14.01
CA HIS A 202 -9.34 -2.02 13.42
C HIS A 202 -9.06 -2.28 11.94
N PRO A 203 -7.82 -2.68 11.57
CA PRO A 203 -7.47 -2.88 10.18
C PRO A 203 -8.30 -3.99 9.54
N THR A 204 -8.60 -3.81 8.27
CA THR A 204 -9.20 -4.85 7.43
C THR A 204 -8.18 -5.24 6.37
N VAL A 205 -7.92 -6.55 6.28
CA VAL A 205 -7.16 -7.14 5.18
C VAL A 205 -8.15 -7.79 4.22
N ILE A 206 -8.02 -7.48 2.93
CA ILE A 206 -8.77 -8.12 1.86
C ILE A 206 -7.79 -8.69 0.84
N VAL A 207 -8.00 -9.96 0.47
CA VAL A 207 -7.24 -10.66 -0.56
C VAL A 207 -8.19 -10.99 -1.71
N PHE A 208 -7.81 -10.60 -2.92
CA PHE A 208 -8.67 -10.77 -4.09
C PHE A 208 -7.83 -10.88 -5.38
N ARG A 209 -8.48 -11.28 -6.46
CA ARG A 209 -7.90 -11.36 -7.79
C ARG A 209 -8.86 -10.83 -8.84
N PRO A 210 -8.39 -10.54 -10.06
CA PRO A 210 -9.28 -10.20 -11.16
C PRO A 210 -10.31 -11.30 -11.39
N LYS A 211 -11.57 -10.93 -11.66
CA LYS A 211 -12.59 -11.89 -12.09
C LYS A 211 -12.14 -12.57 -13.39
N ALA A 212 -12.34 -13.88 -13.47
CA ALA A 212 -12.07 -14.60 -14.71
C ALA A 212 -12.86 -13.96 -15.87
N ARG A 213 -12.15 -13.56 -16.94
CA ARG A 213 -12.85 -13.13 -18.16
C ARG A 213 -13.56 -14.35 -18.73
N LEU A 214 -14.88 -14.32 -18.80
CA LEU A 214 -15.62 -15.26 -19.61
C LEU A 214 -15.10 -15.16 -21.05
N ARG A 215 -14.40 -16.20 -21.52
CA ARG A 215 -14.04 -16.31 -22.94
C ARG A 215 -15.33 -16.76 -23.66
N TYR A 216 -15.98 -15.83 -24.33
CA TYR A 216 -17.03 -16.13 -25.29
C TYR A 216 -16.40 -16.53 -26.61
#